data_552fbbf16c1ec892b69e9c602f61384e
#
_entry.id   552fbbf16c1ec892b69e9c602f61384e
#
_cell.length_a   1.000
_cell.length_b   1.000
_cell.length_c   1.000
_cell.angle_alpha   90.00
_cell.angle_beta   90.00
_cell.angle_gamma   90.00
#
_symmetry.space_group_name_H-M   'P 1'
#
loop_
_entity.id
_entity.type
_entity.pdbx_description
1 polymer ?
#
loop_
_entity_poly.entity_id
_entity_poly.type
_entity_poly.pdbx_seq_one_letter_code
_entity_poly.pdbx_strand_id
1 'polypeptide(L)'
;MQQPTVMSASARSLRWLASMRLTQVLLGMLALATLLSYLARGIDSVTLGVPLALLVANLVAAVITNAAFRRQPALLMFHLALVAVVSLLGLGQLTSVNGRFELTEGVAYDGTLLGGTRGYLSPQLMDASFVHEGFTIEYAAGMRRGRTRNPVKWIDDRGVERHDAIGDQKPLSINGYRFYTTANKGFAPLLDWSGEGAAPVRGAVHLPSYPLHEHEQLRDWQPAGLSAPIRIALVLEGPIIDRDQASVLSLPARHTIVVQAGGVRAELRPGDTAVLPGGKLRYVGLRTWMGYRVTYDMTSIWLLAACLVAIAALLWHYVAKFRGRPW
;
A
#
# COMPACT_ATOMS: atom_id res chain seq x y z
N MET A 1 7.74 -62.23 -26.19
CA MET A 1 7.36 -61.86 -24.80
C MET A 1 8.07 -60.60 -24.44
N GLN A 2 7.37 -59.40 -24.47
CA GLN A 2 7.92 -58.14 -23.98
C GLN A 2 7.69 -58.12 -22.47
N GLN A 3 8.79 -58.05 -21.70
CA GLN A 3 8.70 -57.85 -20.25
C GLN A 3 8.07 -56.50 -19.97
N PRO A 4 7.09 -56.38 -19.04
CA PRO A 4 6.55 -55.10 -18.62
C PRO A 4 7.65 -54.34 -17.89
N THR A 5 8.13 -53.24 -18.46
CA THR A 5 9.06 -52.33 -17.82
C THR A 5 8.38 -51.75 -16.55
N VAL A 6 8.81 -52.23 -15.40
CA VAL A 6 8.36 -51.74 -14.10
C VAL A 6 8.79 -50.28 -13.98
N MET A 7 7.85 -49.36 -14.14
CA MET A 7 8.11 -47.95 -13.94
C MET A 7 8.59 -47.69 -12.50
N SER A 8 9.68 -46.94 -12.34
CA SER A 8 10.19 -46.53 -11.04
C SER A 8 9.12 -45.75 -10.25
N ALA A 9 9.17 -45.82 -8.94
CA ALA A 9 8.24 -45.10 -8.06
C ALA A 9 8.22 -43.56 -8.37
N SER A 10 9.40 -43.00 -8.68
CA SER A 10 9.57 -41.59 -9.07
C SER A 10 8.83 -41.25 -10.38
N ALA A 11 8.83 -42.11 -11.37
CA ALA A 11 8.10 -41.89 -12.62
C ALA A 11 6.57 -41.94 -12.44
N ARG A 12 6.08 -42.77 -11.50
CA ARG A 12 4.65 -42.80 -11.14
C ARG A 12 4.20 -41.53 -10.42
N SER A 13 4.98 -41.05 -9.45
CA SER A 13 4.69 -39.80 -8.73
C SER A 13 4.67 -38.60 -9.67
N LEU A 14 5.62 -38.51 -10.60
CA LEU A 14 5.69 -37.41 -11.56
C LEU A 14 4.50 -37.39 -12.52
N ARG A 15 4.01 -38.57 -12.97
CA ARG A 15 2.81 -38.67 -13.80
C ARG A 15 1.53 -38.30 -13.02
N TRP A 16 1.46 -38.66 -11.76
CA TRP A 16 0.33 -38.25 -10.90
C TRP A 16 0.30 -36.72 -10.72
N LEU A 17 1.47 -36.10 -10.45
CA LEU A 17 1.62 -34.65 -10.40
C LEU A 17 1.22 -33.97 -11.72
N ALA A 18 1.48 -34.56 -12.86
CA ALA A 18 1.12 -34.05 -14.19
C ALA A 18 -0.34 -34.26 -14.58
N SER A 19 -1.20 -34.79 -13.69
CA SER A 19 -2.57 -35.12 -14.04
C SER A 19 -3.48 -33.89 -14.20
N MET A 20 -4.32 -33.90 -15.24
CA MET A 20 -5.34 -32.86 -15.50
C MET A 20 -6.35 -32.73 -14.34
N ARG A 21 -6.66 -33.86 -13.65
CA ARG A 21 -7.56 -33.82 -12.48
C ARG A 21 -6.96 -33.02 -11.34
N LEU A 22 -5.66 -33.17 -11.09
CA LEU A 22 -4.96 -32.38 -10.08
C LEU A 22 -4.96 -30.90 -10.46
N THR A 23 -4.71 -30.56 -11.73
CA THR A 23 -4.80 -29.17 -12.22
C THR A 23 -6.18 -28.55 -11.91
N GLN A 24 -7.27 -29.28 -12.21
CA GLN A 24 -8.63 -28.80 -11.95
C GLN A 24 -8.89 -28.57 -10.45
N VAL A 25 -8.44 -29.49 -9.60
CA VAL A 25 -8.56 -29.36 -8.12
C VAL A 25 -7.77 -28.15 -7.64
N LEU A 26 -6.52 -27.96 -8.10
CA LEU A 26 -5.67 -26.83 -7.70
C LEU A 26 -6.24 -25.48 -8.15
N LEU A 27 -6.82 -25.39 -9.35
CA LEU A 27 -7.52 -24.20 -9.82
C LEU A 27 -8.77 -23.91 -8.97
N GLY A 28 -9.54 -24.94 -8.60
CA GLY A 28 -10.68 -24.82 -7.69
C GLY A 28 -10.26 -24.33 -6.30
N MET A 29 -9.17 -24.89 -5.75
CA MET A 29 -8.59 -24.45 -4.48
C MET A 29 -8.12 -22.99 -4.55
N LEU A 30 -7.47 -22.60 -5.64
CA LEU A 30 -7.00 -21.21 -5.84
C LEU A 30 -8.19 -20.25 -5.92
N ALA A 31 -9.25 -20.60 -6.65
CA ALA A 31 -10.48 -19.79 -6.73
C ALA A 31 -11.13 -19.64 -5.35
N LEU A 32 -11.24 -20.74 -4.59
CA LEU A 32 -11.79 -20.71 -3.24
C LEU A 32 -10.92 -19.87 -2.28
N ALA A 33 -9.59 -20.05 -2.32
CA ALA A 33 -8.65 -19.28 -1.51
C ALA A 33 -8.76 -17.78 -1.81
N THR A 34 -8.87 -17.41 -3.09
CA THR A 34 -9.07 -16.01 -3.51
C THR A 34 -10.39 -15.44 -2.97
N LEU A 35 -11.48 -16.22 -3.07
CA LEU A 35 -12.80 -15.80 -2.55
C LEU A 35 -12.77 -15.62 -1.04
N LEU A 36 -12.20 -16.57 -0.30
CA LEU A 36 -12.09 -16.50 1.16
C LEU A 36 -11.23 -15.30 1.60
N SER A 37 -10.11 -15.05 0.92
CA SER A 37 -9.24 -13.90 1.16
C SER A 37 -9.96 -12.58 0.93
N TYR A 38 -10.80 -12.50 -0.10
CA TYR A 38 -11.64 -11.32 -0.37
C TYR A 38 -12.67 -11.08 0.74
N LEU A 39 -13.37 -12.14 1.18
CA LEU A 39 -14.39 -12.06 2.24
C LEU A 39 -13.78 -11.72 3.61
N ALA A 40 -12.60 -12.24 3.92
CA ALA A 40 -11.89 -11.98 5.18
C ALA A 40 -11.22 -10.60 5.24
N ARG A 41 -11.31 -9.79 4.17
CA ARG A 41 -10.65 -8.48 4.05
C ARG A 41 -9.14 -8.49 4.28
N GLY A 42 -8.50 -9.63 4.10
CA GLY A 42 -7.04 -9.80 4.23
C GLY A 42 -6.57 -11.02 3.45
N ILE A 43 -5.51 -10.84 2.67
CA ILE A 43 -4.87 -11.95 1.96
C ILE A 43 -3.63 -12.32 2.78
N ASP A 44 -3.66 -13.48 3.41
CA ASP A 44 -2.44 -14.09 3.92
C ASP A 44 -1.64 -14.66 2.74
N SER A 45 -0.37 -14.27 2.61
CA SER A 45 0.53 -14.73 1.55
C SER A 45 0.66 -16.26 1.50
N VAL A 46 0.46 -16.95 2.62
CA VAL A 46 0.49 -18.42 2.69
C VAL A 46 -0.76 -19.04 2.04
N THR A 47 -1.92 -18.45 2.25
CA THR A 47 -3.21 -18.97 1.74
C THR A 47 -3.24 -19.05 0.22
N LEU A 48 -2.64 -18.09 -0.49
CA LEU A 48 -2.52 -18.12 -1.95
C LEU A 48 -1.21 -18.77 -2.42
N GLY A 49 -0.14 -18.66 -1.65
CA GLY A 49 1.18 -19.15 -2.01
C GLY A 49 1.24 -20.66 -2.18
N VAL A 50 0.58 -21.41 -1.29
CA VAL A 50 0.58 -22.91 -1.35
C VAL A 50 -0.11 -23.43 -2.60
N PRO A 51 -1.36 -23.04 -2.95
CA PRO A 51 -1.99 -23.49 -4.19
C PRO A 51 -1.20 -23.09 -5.44
N LEU A 52 -0.60 -21.90 -5.46
CA LEU A 52 0.23 -21.43 -6.58
C LEU A 52 1.49 -22.30 -6.73
N ALA A 53 2.20 -22.59 -5.65
CA ALA A 53 3.39 -23.45 -5.69
C ALA A 53 3.07 -24.87 -6.18
N LEU A 54 1.96 -25.45 -5.72
CA LEU A 54 1.49 -26.76 -6.19
C LEU A 54 1.09 -26.72 -7.67
N LEU A 55 0.49 -25.63 -8.14
CA LEU A 55 0.15 -25.47 -9.56
C LEU A 55 1.39 -25.33 -10.43
N VAL A 56 2.44 -24.63 -9.98
CA VAL A 56 3.75 -24.58 -10.66
C VAL A 56 4.33 -25.98 -10.76
N ALA A 57 4.36 -26.75 -9.67
CA ALA A 57 4.86 -28.13 -9.68
C ALA A 57 4.08 -29.03 -10.64
N ASN A 58 2.75 -28.89 -10.67
CA ASN A 58 1.88 -29.61 -11.60
C ASN A 58 2.18 -29.26 -13.07
N LEU A 59 2.28 -27.98 -13.41
CA LEU A 59 2.59 -27.52 -14.77
C LEU A 59 3.98 -27.96 -15.22
N VAL A 60 4.98 -27.85 -14.36
CA VAL A 60 6.36 -28.34 -14.65
C VAL A 60 6.36 -29.85 -14.89
N ALA A 61 5.69 -30.62 -14.03
CA ALA A 61 5.54 -32.05 -14.22
C ALA A 61 4.85 -32.40 -15.54
N ALA A 62 3.82 -31.66 -15.95
CA ALA A 62 3.13 -31.81 -17.21
C ALA A 62 4.07 -31.58 -18.41
N VAL A 63 4.86 -30.48 -18.37
CA VAL A 63 5.83 -30.14 -19.42
C VAL A 63 6.89 -31.23 -19.55
N ILE A 64 7.40 -31.80 -18.46
CA ILE A 64 8.44 -32.84 -18.47
C ILE A 64 7.90 -34.18 -18.98
N THR A 65 6.67 -34.56 -18.57
CA THR A 65 6.15 -35.92 -18.82
C THR A 65 5.41 -36.08 -20.14
N ASN A 66 4.86 -34.99 -20.71
CA ASN A 66 4.04 -35.07 -21.91
C ASN A 66 4.88 -34.90 -23.18
N ALA A 67 4.99 -35.98 -23.96
CA ALA A 67 5.73 -36.00 -25.23
C ALA A 67 5.18 -35.05 -26.31
N ALA A 68 3.91 -34.61 -26.20
CA ALA A 68 3.32 -33.67 -27.14
C ALA A 68 4.05 -32.31 -27.13
N PHE A 69 4.54 -31.85 -25.97
CA PHE A 69 5.29 -30.62 -25.86
C PHE A 69 6.62 -30.61 -26.61
N ARG A 70 7.27 -31.79 -26.70
CA ARG A 70 8.52 -31.95 -27.49
C ARG A 70 8.29 -31.85 -28.99
N ARG A 71 7.07 -32.19 -29.45
CA ARG A 71 6.71 -32.17 -30.88
C ARG A 71 6.06 -30.85 -31.30
N GLN A 72 5.57 -30.06 -30.35
CA GLN A 72 4.81 -28.82 -30.61
C GLN A 72 5.45 -27.63 -29.87
N PRO A 73 6.47 -26.98 -30.48
CA PRO A 73 7.25 -25.95 -29.79
C PRO A 73 6.39 -24.73 -29.37
N ALA A 74 5.36 -24.36 -30.13
CA ALA A 74 4.44 -23.30 -29.76
C ALA A 74 3.64 -23.67 -28.48
N LEU A 75 3.18 -24.91 -28.37
CA LEU A 75 2.46 -25.40 -27.19
C LEU A 75 3.39 -25.47 -25.96
N LEU A 76 4.66 -25.90 -26.17
CA LEU A 76 5.67 -25.86 -25.13
C LEU A 76 5.92 -24.44 -24.63
N MET A 77 6.15 -23.49 -25.54
CA MET A 77 6.34 -22.07 -25.18
C MET A 77 5.15 -21.52 -24.37
N PHE A 78 3.93 -21.82 -24.78
CA PHE A 78 2.74 -21.42 -24.05
C PHE A 78 2.74 -21.95 -22.61
N HIS A 79 3.05 -23.23 -22.39
CA HIS A 79 3.06 -23.82 -21.05
C HIS A 79 4.23 -23.30 -20.19
N LEU A 80 5.40 -23.05 -20.78
CA LEU A 80 6.50 -22.41 -20.07
C LEU A 80 6.15 -20.98 -19.66
N ALA A 81 5.47 -20.24 -20.51
CA ALA A 81 4.95 -18.91 -20.17
C ALA A 81 3.91 -18.99 -19.04
N LEU A 82 3.01 -20.00 -19.03
CA LEU A 82 2.09 -20.22 -17.90
C LEU A 82 2.83 -20.55 -16.60
N VAL A 83 3.87 -21.40 -16.65
CA VAL A 83 4.74 -21.65 -15.48
C VAL A 83 5.34 -20.35 -14.97
N ALA A 84 5.86 -19.49 -15.86
CA ALA A 84 6.39 -18.19 -15.48
C ALA A 84 5.33 -17.30 -14.86
N VAL A 85 4.13 -17.19 -15.45
CA VAL A 85 3.00 -16.40 -14.93
C VAL A 85 2.65 -16.86 -13.52
N VAL A 86 2.42 -18.16 -13.29
CA VAL A 86 2.03 -18.67 -11.96
C VAL A 86 3.15 -18.49 -10.94
N SER A 87 4.41 -18.71 -11.35
CA SER A 87 5.57 -18.48 -10.49
C SER A 87 5.71 -17.00 -10.08
N LEU A 88 5.53 -16.08 -11.04
CA LEU A 88 5.60 -14.64 -10.78
C LEU A 88 4.44 -14.16 -9.90
N LEU A 89 3.23 -14.73 -10.06
CA LEU A 89 2.12 -14.46 -9.15
C LEU A 89 2.44 -14.91 -7.72
N GLY A 90 3.01 -16.12 -7.56
CA GLY A 90 3.46 -16.60 -6.26
C GLY A 90 4.56 -15.74 -5.64
N LEU A 91 5.57 -15.36 -6.45
CA LEU A 91 6.64 -14.46 -6.01
C LEU A 91 6.09 -13.08 -5.62
N GLY A 92 5.15 -12.55 -6.39
CA GLY A 92 4.48 -11.29 -6.07
C GLY A 92 3.77 -11.33 -4.71
N GLN A 93 3.08 -12.43 -4.37
CA GLN A 93 2.49 -12.61 -3.05
C GLN A 93 3.52 -12.56 -1.91
N LEU A 94 4.73 -13.06 -2.17
CA LEU A 94 5.80 -13.11 -1.17
C LEU A 94 6.57 -11.80 -1.04
N THR A 95 6.64 -10.98 -2.09
CA THR A 95 7.53 -9.81 -2.14
C THR A 95 6.81 -8.47 -2.19
N SER A 96 5.51 -8.44 -2.55
CA SER A 96 4.77 -7.19 -2.71
C SER A 96 4.43 -6.52 -1.37
N VAL A 97 4.28 -5.20 -1.44
CA VAL A 97 3.73 -4.38 -0.36
C VAL A 97 2.57 -3.57 -0.92
N ASN A 98 1.45 -3.54 -0.21
CA ASN A 98 0.33 -2.66 -0.50
C ASN A 98 -0.25 -2.20 0.84
N GLY A 99 0.13 -1.00 1.25
CA GLY A 99 -0.22 -0.49 2.57
C GLY A 99 -0.68 0.95 2.57
N ARG A 100 -1.15 1.39 3.75
CA ARG A 100 -1.56 2.77 4.00
C ARG A 100 -0.89 3.25 5.28
N PHE A 101 -0.52 4.51 5.30
CA PHE A 101 0.00 5.20 6.47
C PHE A 101 -0.36 6.67 6.41
N GLU A 102 -0.19 7.36 7.52
CA GLU A 102 -0.40 8.80 7.64
C GLU A 102 0.88 9.44 8.14
N LEU A 103 1.20 10.61 7.63
CA LEU A 103 2.43 11.31 7.96
C LEU A 103 2.13 12.76 8.29
N THR A 104 2.67 13.23 9.42
CA THR A 104 2.64 14.62 9.82
C THR A 104 3.74 15.40 9.11
N GLU A 105 3.46 16.64 8.75
CA GLU A 105 4.45 17.57 8.19
C GLU A 105 5.69 17.69 9.07
N GLY A 106 6.86 17.55 8.45
CA GLY A 106 8.15 17.61 9.10
C GLY A 106 8.60 16.33 9.81
N VAL A 107 7.76 15.26 9.78
CA VAL A 107 8.11 13.95 10.34
C VAL A 107 8.56 13.02 9.23
N ALA A 108 9.67 12.31 9.44
CA ALA A 108 10.14 11.29 8.52
C ALA A 108 9.29 10.02 8.62
N TYR A 109 9.03 9.38 7.47
CA TYR A 109 8.35 8.09 7.44
C TYR A 109 9.23 7.01 8.08
N ASP A 110 8.68 6.29 9.04
CA ASP A 110 9.37 5.29 9.86
C ASP A 110 9.18 3.84 9.38
N GLY A 111 8.49 3.64 8.25
CA GLY A 111 8.20 2.32 7.71
C GLY A 111 6.98 1.62 8.31
N THR A 112 6.25 2.25 9.24
CA THR A 112 5.02 1.67 9.83
C THR A 112 3.83 1.81 8.91
N LEU A 113 2.94 0.81 8.93
CA LEU A 113 1.69 0.81 8.18
C LEU A 113 0.51 0.79 9.15
N LEU A 114 -0.50 1.61 8.88
CA LEU A 114 -1.79 1.56 9.59
C LEU A 114 -2.66 0.40 9.12
N GLY A 115 -2.37 -0.15 7.95
CA GLY A 115 -3.08 -1.30 7.40
C GLY A 115 -2.61 -1.64 6.00
N GLY A 116 -2.97 -2.84 5.55
CA GLY A 116 -2.58 -3.35 4.24
C GLY A 116 -1.96 -4.74 4.31
N THR A 117 -1.32 -5.15 3.24
CA THR A 117 -0.65 -6.44 3.10
C THR A 117 0.83 -6.25 2.81
N ARG A 118 1.64 -7.09 3.42
CA ARG A 118 3.08 -7.13 3.21
C ARG A 118 3.52 -8.57 3.00
N GLY A 119 4.18 -8.85 1.89
CA GLY A 119 4.77 -10.15 1.60
C GLY A 119 5.91 -10.47 2.57
N TYR A 120 6.06 -11.75 2.90
CA TYR A 120 7.04 -12.23 3.88
C TYR A 120 8.51 -11.91 3.49
N LEU A 121 8.80 -11.87 2.18
CA LEU A 121 10.12 -11.55 1.62
C LEU A 121 10.21 -10.11 1.07
N SER A 122 9.26 -9.25 1.43
CA SER A 122 9.28 -7.85 0.97
C SER A 122 10.47 -7.08 1.58
N PRO A 123 11.08 -6.14 0.84
CA PRO A 123 12.12 -5.26 1.37
C PRO A 123 11.62 -4.43 2.55
N GLN A 124 12.55 -3.83 3.30
CA GLN A 124 12.18 -2.98 4.44
C GLN A 124 11.68 -1.62 3.96
N LEU A 125 10.52 -1.19 4.46
CA LEU A 125 9.91 0.10 4.11
C LEU A 125 10.74 1.30 4.60
N MET A 126 11.54 1.13 5.65
CA MET A 126 12.45 2.18 6.13
C MET A 126 13.48 2.62 5.10
N ASP A 127 13.85 1.74 4.17
CA ASP A 127 14.79 2.05 3.08
C ASP A 127 14.22 3.08 2.07
N ALA A 128 12.93 3.40 2.19
CA ALA A 128 12.23 4.37 1.37
C ALA A 128 11.63 5.53 2.20
N SER A 129 12.32 5.93 3.26
CA SER A 129 11.90 7.03 4.14
C SER A 129 11.94 8.38 3.41
N PHE A 130 10.95 9.22 3.68
CA PHE A 130 10.88 10.61 3.20
C PHE A 130 10.16 11.49 4.21
N VAL A 131 10.33 12.80 4.09
CA VAL A 131 9.66 13.80 4.92
C VAL A 131 8.57 14.49 4.08
N HIS A 132 7.40 14.61 4.65
CA HIS A 132 6.29 15.40 4.13
C HIS A 132 6.48 16.88 4.51
N GLU A 133 6.46 17.80 3.54
CA GLU A 133 6.71 19.23 3.73
C GLU A 133 5.44 20.09 3.60
N GLY A 134 4.27 19.50 3.89
CA GLY A 134 2.99 20.16 3.74
C GLY A 134 2.28 19.81 2.43
N PHE A 135 1.08 20.35 2.23
CA PHE A 135 0.35 20.22 0.98
C PHE A 135 -0.44 21.47 0.64
N THR A 136 -0.74 21.61 -0.65
CA THR A 136 -1.70 22.59 -1.15
C THR A 136 -2.68 21.93 -2.11
N ILE A 137 -3.92 22.44 -2.14
CA ILE A 137 -4.95 22.00 -3.08
C ILE A 137 -5.59 23.24 -3.69
N GLU A 138 -5.60 23.29 -5.01
CA GLU A 138 -6.30 24.30 -5.77
C GLU A 138 -7.80 23.99 -5.81
N TYR A 139 -8.63 25.01 -5.63
CA TYR A 139 -10.08 24.94 -5.82
C TYR A 139 -10.50 26.02 -6.80
N ALA A 140 -11.32 25.66 -7.76
CA ALA A 140 -12.05 26.62 -8.60
C ALA A 140 -13.38 26.98 -7.94
N ALA A 141 -14.01 28.05 -8.41
CA ALA A 141 -15.35 28.45 -7.98
C ALA A 141 -16.33 27.25 -7.98
N GLY A 142 -17.22 27.20 -6.99
CA GLY A 142 -18.12 26.07 -6.76
C GLY A 142 -17.45 24.86 -6.11
N MET A 143 -16.37 25.06 -5.36
CA MET A 143 -15.65 24.02 -4.61
C MET A 143 -15.10 22.89 -5.51
N ARG A 144 -14.92 23.12 -6.80
CA ARG A 144 -14.36 22.12 -7.71
C ARG A 144 -12.87 21.95 -7.43
N ARG A 145 -12.50 20.77 -6.91
CA ARG A 145 -11.13 20.42 -6.59
C ARG A 145 -10.28 20.38 -7.87
N GLY A 146 -9.18 21.12 -7.84
CA GLY A 146 -8.12 21.11 -8.85
C GLY A 146 -6.94 20.26 -8.42
N ARG A 147 -5.74 20.77 -8.69
CA ARG A 147 -4.48 20.06 -8.48
C ARG A 147 -4.11 19.99 -7.00
N THR A 148 -3.67 18.80 -6.57
CA THR A 148 -3.00 18.61 -5.27
C THR A 148 -1.49 18.64 -5.48
N ARG A 149 -0.77 19.35 -4.63
CA ARG A 149 0.69 19.36 -4.58
C ARG A 149 1.15 19.08 -3.16
N ASN A 150 1.94 18.04 -3.00
CA ASN A 150 2.53 17.64 -1.73
C ASN A 150 4.05 17.58 -1.88
N PRO A 151 4.79 18.64 -1.50
CA PRO A 151 6.25 18.64 -1.47
C PRO A 151 6.76 17.60 -0.49
N VAL A 152 7.82 16.91 -0.89
CA VAL A 152 8.49 15.88 -0.08
C VAL A 152 9.99 15.96 -0.30
N LYS A 153 10.75 15.54 0.71
CA LYS A 153 12.21 15.41 0.61
C LYS A 153 12.68 14.08 1.20
N TRP A 154 13.78 13.56 0.67
CA TRP A 154 14.41 12.33 1.16
C TRP A 154 15.90 12.35 0.91
N ILE A 155 16.63 11.46 1.57
CA ILE A 155 18.04 11.23 1.32
C ILE A 155 18.16 10.02 0.37
N ASP A 156 18.87 10.19 -0.76
CA ASP A 156 19.10 9.07 -1.69
C ASP A 156 20.25 8.16 -1.20
N ASP A 157 20.47 7.04 -1.91
CA ASP A 157 21.50 6.04 -1.58
C ASP A 157 22.94 6.60 -1.60
N ARG A 158 23.13 7.81 -2.14
CA ARG A 158 24.41 8.53 -2.19
C ARG A 158 24.54 9.56 -1.07
N GLY A 159 23.55 9.64 -0.16
CA GLY A 159 23.50 10.62 0.91
C GLY A 159 23.12 12.04 0.46
N VAL A 160 22.60 12.20 -0.76
CA VAL A 160 22.18 13.49 -1.30
C VAL A 160 20.70 13.75 -1.00
N GLU A 161 20.39 14.94 -0.46
CA GLU A 161 19.00 15.35 -0.26
C GLU A 161 18.34 15.62 -1.62
N ARG A 162 17.18 14.97 -1.81
CA ARG A 162 16.34 15.08 -3.01
C ARG A 162 15.00 15.71 -2.63
N HIS A 163 14.47 16.47 -3.55
CA HIS A 163 13.14 17.11 -3.44
C HIS A 163 12.29 16.73 -4.64
N ASP A 164 11.00 16.48 -4.39
CA ASP A 164 9.97 16.28 -5.41
C ASP A 164 8.60 16.70 -4.85
N ALA A 165 7.57 16.57 -5.65
CA ALA A 165 6.19 16.77 -5.22
C ALA A 165 5.31 15.62 -5.70
N ILE A 166 4.58 15.01 -4.77
CA ILE A 166 3.55 14.03 -5.08
C ILE A 166 2.30 14.79 -5.53
N GLY A 167 1.73 14.39 -6.66
CA GLY A 167 0.51 14.96 -7.21
C GLY A 167 -0.58 13.91 -7.41
N ASP A 168 -1.72 14.33 -7.95
CA ASP A 168 -2.87 13.43 -8.14
C ASP A 168 -2.57 12.22 -9.06
N GLN A 169 -1.64 12.39 -10.02
CA GLN A 169 -1.23 11.34 -10.98
C GLN A 169 0.28 11.08 -10.97
N LYS A 170 1.03 11.75 -10.09
CA LYS A 170 2.47 11.62 -10.00
C LYS A 170 2.86 11.04 -8.64
N PRO A 171 3.14 9.73 -8.53
CA PRO A 171 3.66 9.14 -7.30
C PRO A 171 5.12 9.53 -7.06
N LEU A 172 5.53 9.52 -5.81
CA LEU A 172 6.94 9.46 -5.44
C LEU A 172 7.44 8.04 -5.61
N SER A 173 8.61 7.87 -6.24
CA SER A 173 9.25 6.57 -6.39
C SER A 173 10.62 6.58 -5.71
N ILE A 174 10.79 5.71 -4.69
CA ILE A 174 12.05 5.53 -3.95
C ILE A 174 12.29 4.02 -3.82
N ASN A 175 13.44 3.53 -4.26
CA ASN A 175 13.87 2.13 -4.12
C ASN A 175 12.82 1.10 -4.59
N GLY A 176 12.08 1.42 -5.68
CA GLY A 176 11.03 0.57 -6.23
C GLY A 176 9.67 0.70 -5.55
N TYR A 177 9.59 1.38 -4.41
CA TYR A 177 8.32 1.76 -3.77
C TYR A 177 7.70 2.94 -4.51
N ARG A 178 6.36 2.92 -4.59
CA ARG A 178 5.55 4.02 -5.13
C ARG A 178 4.60 4.52 -4.06
N PHE A 179 4.70 5.80 -3.74
CA PHE A 179 3.87 6.48 -2.74
C PHE A 179 2.88 7.40 -3.43
N TYR A 180 1.61 7.19 -3.15
CA TYR A 180 0.50 8.00 -3.68
C TYR A 180 -0.18 8.73 -2.51
N THR A 181 -0.57 9.98 -2.70
CA THR A 181 -1.46 10.65 -1.76
C THR A 181 -2.86 10.06 -1.80
N THR A 182 -3.55 10.05 -0.65
CA THR A 182 -4.94 9.59 -0.55
C THR A 182 -5.91 10.78 -0.41
N ALA A 183 -7.20 10.48 -0.31
CA ALA A 183 -8.20 11.49 0.02
C ALA A 183 -8.05 12.01 1.46
N ASN A 184 -7.47 11.20 2.37
CA ASN A 184 -7.29 11.57 3.77
C ASN A 184 -6.14 12.56 3.91
N LYS A 185 -6.45 13.76 4.37
CA LYS A 185 -5.50 14.84 4.64
C LYS A 185 -6.18 15.92 5.44
N GLY A 186 -5.42 16.67 6.22
CA GLY A 186 -6.01 17.71 7.06
C GLY A 186 -4.96 18.40 7.92
N PHE A 187 -5.40 18.85 9.07
CA PHE A 187 -4.61 19.61 10.03
C PHE A 187 -4.24 18.75 11.23
N ALA A 188 -3.06 19.00 11.79
CA ALA A 188 -2.54 18.30 12.95
C ALA A 188 -1.96 19.31 13.95
N PRO A 189 -2.68 19.66 15.03
CA PRO A 189 -2.09 20.37 16.16
C PRO A 189 -0.90 19.61 16.71
N LEU A 190 0.25 20.28 16.82
CA LEU A 190 1.46 19.78 17.46
C LEU A 190 1.48 20.23 18.91
N LEU A 191 1.57 19.28 19.82
CA LEU A 191 1.39 19.46 21.24
C LEU A 191 2.56 18.91 22.02
N ASP A 192 3.00 19.63 23.06
CA ASP A 192 3.91 19.14 24.07
C ASP A 192 3.13 18.92 25.38
N TRP A 193 3.13 17.69 25.88
CA TRP A 193 2.56 17.31 27.15
C TRP A 193 3.64 17.08 28.18
N SER A 194 3.53 17.75 29.33
CA SER A 194 4.41 17.58 30.49
C SER A 194 3.57 17.14 31.68
N GLY A 195 3.48 15.81 31.88
CA GLY A 195 2.82 15.20 33.04
C GLY A 195 3.64 15.36 34.31
N GLU A 196 3.00 15.21 35.48
CA GLU A 196 3.68 15.23 36.78
C GLU A 196 4.62 14.02 36.88
N GLY A 197 5.92 14.29 37.07
CA GLY A 197 6.93 13.25 37.23
C GLY A 197 7.31 12.48 35.96
N ALA A 198 6.82 12.86 34.79
CA ALA A 198 7.10 12.24 33.51
C ALA A 198 7.93 13.15 32.58
N ALA A 199 8.73 12.54 31.71
CA ALA A 199 9.41 13.29 30.64
C ALA A 199 8.39 13.91 29.68
N PRO A 200 8.66 15.13 29.14
CA PRO A 200 7.76 15.76 28.16
C PRO A 200 7.59 14.86 26.92
N VAL A 201 6.35 14.72 26.46
CA VAL A 201 5.97 13.97 25.27
C VAL A 201 5.45 14.91 24.22
N ARG A 202 6.07 14.88 23.02
CA ARG A 202 5.55 15.59 21.85
C ARG A 202 4.66 14.69 21.02
N GLY A 203 3.50 15.17 20.62
CA GLY A 203 2.56 14.46 19.76
C GLY A 203 1.90 15.38 18.76
N ALA A 204 1.55 14.84 17.60
CA ALA A 204 0.69 15.48 16.61
C ALA A 204 -0.66 14.75 16.58
N VAL A 205 -1.75 15.52 16.60
CA VAL A 205 -3.10 14.96 16.62
C VAL A 205 -3.73 15.14 15.25
N HIS A 206 -3.83 14.07 14.46
CA HIS A 206 -4.47 14.12 13.16
C HIS A 206 -5.97 14.35 13.31
N LEU A 207 -6.42 15.55 12.99
CA LEU A 207 -7.85 15.89 12.96
C LEU A 207 -8.52 15.26 11.74
N PRO A 208 -9.86 15.13 11.73
CA PRO A 208 -10.60 14.62 10.59
C PRO A 208 -10.24 15.32 9.27
N SER A 209 -10.37 14.60 8.15
CA SER A 209 -9.97 15.12 6.83
C SER A 209 -10.67 16.41 6.47
N TYR A 210 -9.90 17.41 6.05
CA TYR A 210 -10.41 18.71 5.63
C TYR A 210 -10.33 18.85 4.09
N PRO A 211 -11.33 19.40 3.39
CA PRO A 211 -12.57 20.01 3.89
C PRO A 211 -13.74 19.02 4.12
N LEU A 212 -13.55 17.73 3.92
CA LEU A 212 -14.63 16.74 3.99
C LEU A 212 -15.39 16.78 5.33
N HIS A 213 -14.68 16.99 6.43
CA HIS A 213 -15.21 17.08 7.78
C HIS A 213 -14.92 18.47 8.40
N GLU A 214 -15.19 19.55 7.66
CA GLU A 214 -14.84 20.92 8.11
C GLU A 214 -15.51 21.31 9.42
N HIS A 215 -16.69 20.75 9.72
CA HIS A 215 -17.45 21.05 10.95
C HIS A 215 -17.11 20.12 12.13
N GLU A 216 -16.30 19.09 11.90
CA GLU A 216 -15.96 18.06 12.90
C GLU A 216 -14.45 18.05 13.21
N GLN A 217 -13.82 19.24 13.23
CA GLN A 217 -12.38 19.36 13.45
C GLN A 217 -12.03 19.17 14.93
N LEU A 218 -12.34 17.99 15.46
CA LEU A 218 -12.08 17.63 16.86
C LEU A 218 -11.60 16.16 16.96
N ARG A 219 -10.74 15.90 17.94
CA ARG A 219 -10.27 14.55 18.28
C ARG A 219 -9.81 14.47 19.73
N ASP A 220 -10.01 13.30 20.32
CA ASP A 220 -9.47 12.98 21.63
C ASP A 220 -8.02 12.49 21.47
N TRP A 221 -7.12 12.98 22.34
CA TRP A 221 -5.71 12.61 22.41
C TRP A 221 -5.36 12.19 23.83
N GLN A 222 -4.72 11.04 23.95
CA GLN A 222 -4.31 10.50 25.24
C GLN A 222 -2.80 10.26 25.25
N PRO A 223 -2.02 11.23 25.74
CA PRO A 223 -0.58 11.02 25.91
C PRO A 223 -0.29 9.95 26.96
N ALA A 224 0.87 9.30 26.86
CA ALA A 224 1.29 8.29 27.82
C ALA A 224 1.28 8.86 29.25
N GLY A 225 0.76 8.09 30.20
CA GLY A 225 0.66 8.46 31.61
C GLY A 225 -0.59 9.26 32.00
N LEU A 226 -1.44 9.65 31.04
CA LEU A 226 -2.70 10.32 31.38
C LEU A 226 -3.86 9.30 31.43
N SER A 227 -4.67 9.36 32.49
CA SER A 227 -5.78 8.42 32.71
C SER A 227 -7.02 8.70 31.84
N ALA A 228 -7.21 9.96 31.41
CA ALA A 228 -8.36 10.38 30.61
C ALA A 228 -7.88 11.16 29.38
N PRO A 229 -8.55 11.06 28.21
CA PRO A 229 -8.14 11.78 27.02
C PRO A 229 -8.34 13.29 27.16
N ILE A 230 -7.52 14.05 26.46
CA ILE A 230 -7.68 15.48 26.23
C ILE A 230 -8.45 15.64 24.92
N ARG A 231 -9.60 16.28 24.95
CA ARG A 231 -10.33 16.65 23.74
C ARG A 231 -9.71 17.91 23.13
N ILE A 232 -9.42 17.84 21.83
CA ILE A 232 -8.76 18.91 21.07
C ILE A 232 -9.65 19.25 19.89
N ALA A 233 -10.07 20.49 19.78
CA ALA A 233 -10.84 21.03 18.66
C ALA A 233 -10.09 22.18 18.01
N LEU A 234 -10.02 22.20 16.68
CA LEU A 234 -9.47 23.30 15.90
C LEU A 234 -10.58 24.28 15.54
N VAL A 235 -10.36 25.56 15.83
CA VAL A 235 -11.24 26.66 15.46
C VAL A 235 -10.51 27.53 14.45
N LEU A 236 -11.09 27.65 13.26
CA LEU A 236 -10.57 28.45 12.16
C LEU A 236 -11.18 29.87 12.21
N GLU A 237 -10.35 30.90 12.09
CA GLU A 237 -10.79 32.29 12.05
C GLU A 237 -11.19 32.71 10.61
N GLY A 238 -12.15 32.00 10.01
CA GLY A 238 -12.67 32.25 8.68
C GLY A 238 -12.51 31.06 7.71
N PRO A 239 -13.15 31.13 6.54
CA PRO A 239 -13.07 30.08 5.54
C PRO A 239 -11.66 30.01 4.92
N ILE A 240 -11.09 28.82 4.80
CA ILE A 240 -9.82 28.60 4.09
C ILE A 240 -10.05 28.49 2.59
N ILE A 241 -11.22 27.97 2.19
CA ILE A 241 -11.61 27.81 0.79
C ILE A 241 -12.76 28.77 0.50
N ASP A 242 -12.56 29.62 -0.48
CA ASP A 242 -13.63 30.48 -0.99
C ASP A 242 -14.55 29.67 -1.91
N ARG A 243 -15.87 29.76 -1.69
CA ARG A 243 -16.86 29.03 -2.48
C ARG A 243 -17.14 29.69 -3.83
N ASP A 244 -16.98 31.00 -3.91
CA ASP A 244 -17.37 31.80 -5.06
C ASP A 244 -16.19 32.10 -6.00
N GLN A 245 -14.96 31.96 -5.52
CA GLN A 245 -13.75 32.28 -6.26
C GLN A 245 -12.73 31.14 -6.22
N ALA A 246 -11.75 31.22 -7.13
CA ALA A 246 -10.60 30.32 -7.08
C ALA A 246 -9.80 30.57 -5.79
N SER A 247 -9.46 29.51 -5.09
CA SER A 247 -8.75 29.54 -3.82
C SER A 247 -7.76 28.39 -3.69
N VAL A 248 -6.84 28.49 -2.74
CA VAL A 248 -5.85 27.44 -2.46
C VAL A 248 -5.97 27.05 -1.01
N LEU A 249 -6.33 25.78 -0.78
CA LEU A 249 -6.26 25.19 0.55
C LEU A 249 -4.79 25.05 0.96
N SER A 250 -4.43 25.73 2.02
CA SER A 250 -3.12 25.68 2.66
C SER A 250 -3.26 25.77 4.18
N LEU A 251 -2.16 25.75 4.90
CA LEU A 251 -2.18 25.91 6.35
C LEU A 251 -2.80 27.28 6.73
N PRO A 252 -3.83 27.32 7.60
CA PRO A 252 -4.50 28.57 7.98
C PRO A 252 -3.57 29.43 8.83
N ALA A 253 -3.43 30.71 8.47
CA ALA A 253 -2.58 31.65 9.19
C ALA A 253 -3.13 32.01 10.56
N ARG A 254 -4.47 32.08 10.72
CA ARG A 254 -5.15 32.43 11.95
C ARG A 254 -6.06 31.28 12.39
N HIS A 255 -5.80 30.78 13.58
CA HIS A 255 -6.54 29.68 14.18
C HIS A 255 -6.27 29.62 15.68
N THR A 256 -7.16 28.98 16.41
CA THR A 256 -7.00 28.60 17.81
C THR A 256 -7.32 27.12 17.97
N ILE A 257 -6.82 26.50 19.02
CA ILE A 257 -7.32 25.20 19.46
C ILE A 257 -8.05 25.36 20.80
N VAL A 258 -9.13 24.61 20.93
CA VAL A 258 -9.84 24.47 22.19
C VAL A 258 -9.47 23.12 22.77
N VAL A 259 -8.93 23.13 23.98
CA VAL A 259 -8.57 21.90 24.70
C VAL A 259 -9.49 21.73 25.91
N GLN A 260 -9.91 20.49 26.17
CA GLN A 260 -10.81 20.17 27.27
C GLN A 260 -10.40 18.86 27.95
N ALA A 261 -10.20 18.90 29.25
CA ALA A 261 -9.88 17.74 30.08
C ALA A 261 -10.33 17.94 31.53
N GLY A 262 -10.98 16.94 32.15
CA GLY A 262 -11.33 16.96 33.56
C GLY A 262 -12.15 18.17 34.00
N GLY A 263 -13.04 18.71 33.16
CA GLY A 263 -13.82 19.90 33.44
C GLY A 263 -13.12 21.23 33.13
N VAL A 264 -11.81 21.24 32.85
CA VAL A 264 -11.06 22.45 32.44
C VAL A 264 -11.18 22.61 30.93
N ARG A 265 -11.52 23.84 30.48
CA ARG A 265 -11.53 24.23 29.08
C ARG A 265 -10.61 25.44 28.90
N ALA A 266 -9.72 25.36 27.90
CA ALA A 266 -8.82 26.45 27.54
C ALA A 266 -8.78 26.66 26.04
N GLU A 267 -8.61 27.90 25.60
CA GLU A 267 -8.37 28.28 24.21
C GLU A 267 -6.90 28.66 24.06
N LEU A 268 -6.19 28.04 23.11
CA LEU A 268 -4.76 28.20 22.95
C LEU A 268 -4.42 28.64 21.53
N ARG A 269 -3.55 29.64 21.45
CA ARG A 269 -2.85 30.03 20.22
C ARG A 269 -1.48 29.36 20.17
N PRO A 270 -0.84 29.31 19.00
CA PRO A 270 0.53 28.78 18.89
C PRO A 270 1.47 29.45 19.92
N GLY A 271 2.15 28.60 20.71
CA GLY A 271 3.03 29.02 21.81
C GLY A 271 2.39 29.02 23.20
N ASP A 272 1.06 29.07 23.32
CA ASP A 272 0.35 29.09 24.61
C ASP A 272 0.42 27.76 25.36
N THR A 273 0.25 27.83 26.67
CA THR A 273 0.25 26.69 27.58
C THR A 273 -0.97 26.72 28.49
N ALA A 274 -1.64 25.56 28.63
CA ALA A 274 -2.72 25.36 29.60
C ALA A 274 -2.29 24.40 30.71
N VAL A 275 -2.74 24.67 31.93
CA VAL A 275 -2.65 23.73 33.05
C VAL A 275 -3.92 22.86 33.02
N LEU A 276 -3.76 21.56 32.83
CA LEU A 276 -4.83 20.57 32.79
C LEU A 276 -4.64 19.56 33.94
N PRO A 277 -5.68 18.83 34.33
CA PRO A 277 -5.52 17.75 35.30
C PRO A 277 -4.40 16.77 34.87
N GLY A 278 -3.40 16.59 35.75
CA GLY A 278 -2.26 15.70 35.52
C GLY A 278 -1.06 16.32 34.78
N GLY A 279 -1.09 17.63 34.44
CA GLY A 279 0.09 18.26 33.82
C GLY A 279 -0.15 19.56 33.07
N LYS A 280 0.81 19.90 32.22
CA LYS A 280 0.78 21.11 31.38
C LYS A 280 0.77 20.72 29.91
N LEU A 281 -0.12 21.32 29.14
CA LEU A 281 -0.21 21.16 27.71
C LEU A 281 0.24 22.46 27.01
N ARG A 282 1.27 22.39 26.17
CA ARG A 282 1.70 23.49 25.33
C ARG A 282 1.27 23.23 23.89
N TYR A 283 0.62 24.22 23.28
CA TYR A 283 0.33 24.20 21.86
C TYR A 283 1.52 24.77 21.08
N VAL A 284 2.24 23.93 20.33
CA VAL A 284 3.44 24.34 19.60
C VAL A 284 3.06 25.06 18.30
N GLY A 285 2.05 24.56 17.59
CA GLY A 285 1.56 25.12 16.34
C GLY A 285 0.76 24.13 15.53
N LEU A 286 0.21 24.59 14.42
CA LEU A 286 -0.54 23.75 13.49
C LEU A 286 0.40 23.21 12.41
N ARG A 287 0.24 21.92 12.08
CA ARG A 287 0.87 21.25 10.97
C ARG A 287 -0.20 20.67 10.05
N THR A 288 0.21 20.26 8.88
CA THR A 288 -0.62 19.43 8.01
C THR A 288 -0.32 17.95 8.23
N TRP A 289 -1.26 17.09 7.86
CA TRP A 289 -1.01 15.66 7.74
C TRP A 289 -1.59 15.15 6.43
N MET A 290 -0.98 14.09 5.91
CA MET A 290 -1.36 13.47 4.65
C MET A 290 -1.40 11.96 4.81
N GLY A 291 -2.46 11.34 4.32
CA GLY A 291 -2.55 9.90 4.17
C GLY A 291 -1.90 9.46 2.86
N TYR A 292 -1.15 8.37 2.93
CA TYR A 292 -0.46 7.78 1.80
C TYR A 292 -0.87 6.33 1.57
N ARG A 293 -0.82 5.93 0.31
CA ARG A 293 -0.80 4.54 -0.10
C ARG A 293 0.57 4.21 -0.65
N VAL A 294 1.19 3.17 -0.13
CA VAL A 294 2.45 2.63 -0.63
C VAL A 294 2.20 1.33 -1.37
N THR A 295 2.86 1.19 -2.52
CA THR A 295 2.85 -0.06 -3.29
C THR A 295 4.28 -0.42 -3.69
N TYR A 296 4.59 -1.72 -3.62
CA TYR A 296 5.82 -2.29 -4.14
C TYR A 296 5.49 -3.60 -4.84
N ASP A 297 5.90 -3.77 -6.07
CA ASP A 297 5.75 -5.00 -6.83
C ASP A 297 6.84 -5.09 -7.90
N MET A 298 7.83 -5.94 -7.65
CA MET A 298 8.91 -6.20 -8.58
C MET A 298 8.54 -7.16 -9.71
N THR A 299 7.37 -7.84 -9.61
CA THR A 299 7.00 -8.90 -10.55
C THR A 299 6.14 -8.40 -11.71
N SER A 300 5.48 -7.24 -11.58
CA SER A 300 4.46 -6.77 -12.52
C SER A 300 4.95 -6.64 -13.96
N ILE A 301 6.17 -6.12 -14.18
CA ILE A 301 6.72 -5.99 -15.54
C ILE A 301 7.04 -7.37 -16.16
N TRP A 302 7.58 -8.28 -15.37
CA TRP A 302 7.88 -9.65 -15.81
C TRP A 302 6.61 -10.45 -16.05
N LEU A 303 5.58 -10.23 -15.24
CA LEU A 303 4.25 -10.83 -15.43
C LEU A 303 3.65 -10.39 -16.75
N LEU A 304 3.70 -9.08 -17.06
CA LEU A 304 3.26 -8.56 -18.35
C LEU A 304 4.03 -9.24 -19.51
N ALA A 305 5.36 -9.32 -19.41
CA ALA A 305 6.18 -9.97 -20.44
C ALA A 305 5.80 -11.45 -20.62
N ALA A 306 5.62 -12.20 -19.53
CA ALA A 306 5.22 -13.61 -19.57
C ALA A 306 3.81 -13.77 -20.19
N CYS A 307 2.85 -12.89 -19.89
CA CYS A 307 1.54 -12.90 -20.52
C CYS A 307 1.60 -12.64 -22.03
N LEU A 308 2.43 -11.67 -22.47
CA LEU A 308 2.62 -11.39 -23.90
C LEU A 308 3.22 -12.58 -24.65
N VAL A 309 4.22 -13.28 -24.04
CA VAL A 309 4.79 -14.50 -24.58
C VAL A 309 3.74 -15.62 -24.66
N ALA A 310 2.90 -15.77 -23.63
CA ALA A 310 1.82 -16.76 -23.64
C ALA A 310 0.83 -16.51 -24.79
N ILE A 311 0.40 -15.25 -24.99
CA ILE A 311 -0.50 -14.87 -26.07
C ILE A 311 0.14 -15.12 -27.44
N ALA A 312 1.38 -14.72 -27.65
CA ALA A 312 2.11 -14.92 -28.90
C ALA A 312 2.28 -16.42 -29.23
N ALA A 313 2.63 -17.23 -28.22
CA ALA A 313 2.78 -18.68 -28.37
C ALA A 313 1.44 -19.36 -28.71
N LEU A 314 0.34 -18.92 -28.09
CA LEU A 314 -0.99 -19.44 -28.37
C LEU A 314 -1.45 -19.08 -29.79
N LEU A 315 -1.24 -17.83 -30.21
CA LEU A 315 -1.50 -17.39 -31.59
C LEU A 315 -0.69 -18.21 -32.59
N TRP A 316 0.60 -18.41 -32.34
CA TRP A 316 1.45 -19.26 -33.19
C TRP A 316 0.91 -20.68 -33.29
N HIS A 317 0.53 -21.29 -32.17
CA HIS A 317 -0.06 -22.63 -32.15
C HIS A 317 -1.30 -22.73 -33.05
N TYR A 318 -2.26 -21.81 -32.91
CA TYR A 318 -3.48 -21.82 -33.71
C TYR A 318 -3.24 -21.51 -35.19
N VAL A 319 -2.39 -20.53 -35.52
CA VAL A 319 -2.04 -20.21 -36.91
C VAL A 319 -1.39 -21.42 -37.61
N ALA A 320 -0.49 -22.10 -36.91
CA ALA A 320 0.14 -23.32 -37.47
C ALA A 320 -0.88 -24.43 -37.68
N LYS A 321 -1.82 -24.62 -36.74
CA LYS A 321 -2.89 -25.59 -36.82
C LYS A 321 -3.84 -25.31 -38.01
N PHE A 322 -4.26 -24.02 -38.18
CA PHE A 322 -5.15 -23.61 -39.28
C PHE A 322 -4.47 -23.68 -40.64
N ARG A 323 -3.15 -23.50 -40.74
CA ARG A 323 -2.41 -23.62 -41.99
C ARG A 323 -2.12 -25.07 -42.40
N GLY A 324 -2.67 -26.08 -41.67
CA GLY A 324 -2.54 -27.49 -41.99
C GLY A 324 -1.10 -28.02 -41.95
N ARG A 325 -0.20 -27.35 -41.27
CA ARG A 325 1.17 -27.88 -41.08
C ARG A 325 1.14 -28.92 -39.96
N PRO A 326 1.35 -30.22 -40.28
CA PRO A 326 1.54 -31.25 -39.25
C PRO A 326 2.82 -30.91 -38.47
N TRP A 327 2.77 -31.04 -37.19
CA TRP A 327 3.91 -30.88 -36.28
C TRP A 327 4.74 -32.18 -36.27
#